data_eed741a0c46a3cffee5658ee01a69dfb
#
_entry.id   eed741a0c46a3cffee5658ee01a69dfb
#
_cell.length_a   1.000
_cell.length_b   1.000
_cell.length_c   1.000
_cell.angle_alpha   90.00
_cell.angle_beta   90.00
_cell.angle_gamma   90.00
#
_symmetry.space_group_name_H-M   'P 1'
#
loop_
_entity.id
_entity.type
_entity.pdbx_description
1 polymer ?
#
loop_
_entity_poly.entity_id
_entity_poly.type
_entity_poly.pdbx_seq_one_letter_code
_entity_poly.pdbx_strand_id
1 'polypeptide(L)'
;MPPLFRFSAVFIAVVALAPPAVADPVDPIPGNGVFVVGPDIAPGLYHTGGSGSAFGVWINYVPTQDSMCSWFTYSTPDGAKDHILQTNTSVGPMFANINTGVKAFESRNCQDWRRVP
;
A
#
# COMPACT_ATOMS: atom_id res chain seq x y z
N MET A 1 -53.46 -11.21 6.79
CA MET A 1 -52.93 -10.97 6.61
C MET A 1 -52.27 -10.67 6.58
N PRO A 2 -52.52 -10.75 6.24
CA PRO A 2 -51.78 -10.68 5.99
C PRO A 2 -50.84 -10.16 6.17
N PRO A 3 -50.66 -10.09 6.51
CA PRO A 3 -49.66 -9.57 6.68
C PRO A 3 -48.46 -9.85 6.50
N LEU A 4 -48.49 -10.55 6.28
CA LEU A 4 -47.53 -10.75 6.14
C LEU A 4 -46.72 -10.31 5.45
N PHE A 5 -47.21 -10.15 5.20
CA PHE A 5 -46.54 -9.63 4.67
C PHE A 5 -45.75 -9.01 4.84
N ARG A 6 -45.67 -9.04 5.11
CA ARG A 6 -45.01 -8.46 5.43
C ARG A 6 -43.81 -8.66 5.54
N PHE A 7 -43.43 -9.14 5.48
CA PHE A 7 -42.28 -9.27 5.71
C PHE A 7 -41.44 -9.45 4.96
N SER A 8 -41.75 -9.91 4.48
CA SER A 8 -40.87 -10.28 3.48
C SER A 8 -39.99 -9.18 3.03
N ALA A 9 -40.48 -8.10 2.87
CA ALA A 9 -39.67 -6.94 2.58
C ALA A 9 -38.53 -6.82 3.53
N VAL A 10 -38.69 -7.37 4.66
CA VAL A 10 -37.70 -7.28 5.69
C VAL A 10 -36.43 -8.02 5.33
N PHE A 11 -36.56 -9.10 4.58
CA PHE A 11 -35.34 -9.83 4.26
C PHE A 11 -34.50 -9.21 3.22
N ILE A 12 -35.12 -8.52 2.33
CA ILE A 12 -34.36 -7.73 1.38
C ILE A 12 -33.60 -6.68 2.12
N ALA A 13 -34.21 -6.14 3.15
CA ALA A 13 -33.50 -5.17 3.97
C ALA A 13 -32.29 -5.79 4.68
N VAL A 14 -32.41 -7.04 5.05
CA VAL A 14 -31.27 -7.71 5.68
C VAL A 14 -30.09 -7.79 4.73
N VAL A 15 -30.32 -8.10 3.48
CA VAL A 15 -29.25 -8.11 2.50
C VAL A 15 -28.69 -6.72 2.32
N ALA A 16 -29.56 -5.72 2.31
CA ALA A 16 -29.09 -4.35 2.16
C ALA A 16 -28.28 -3.88 3.37
N LEU A 17 -28.49 -4.48 4.51
CA LEU A 17 -27.76 -4.11 5.71
C LEU A 17 -26.42 -4.80 5.82
N ALA A 18 -26.12 -5.76 4.96
CA ALA A 18 -24.80 -6.36 4.94
C ALA A 18 -23.75 -5.30 4.61
N PRO A 19 -22.66 -5.22 5.37
CA PRO A 19 -21.62 -4.26 5.04
C PRO A 19 -21.04 -4.56 3.67
N PRO A 20 -20.64 -3.56 2.92
CA PRO A 20 -19.93 -3.81 1.66
C PRO A 20 -18.69 -4.63 1.94
N ALA A 21 -18.37 -5.51 1.03
CA ALA A 21 -17.15 -6.28 1.15
C ALA A 21 -15.96 -5.32 1.15
N VAL A 22 -15.07 -5.49 2.12
CA VAL A 22 -13.83 -4.74 2.17
C VAL A 22 -12.82 -5.54 1.37
N ALA A 23 -12.17 -4.90 0.43
CA ALA A 23 -11.13 -5.56 -0.35
C ALA A 23 -9.99 -5.98 0.58
N ASP A 24 -9.44 -7.16 0.34
CA ASP A 24 -8.27 -7.60 1.07
C ASP A 24 -7.10 -6.66 0.79
N PRO A 25 -6.22 -6.46 1.78
CA PRO A 25 -5.00 -5.71 1.53
C PRO A 25 -4.21 -6.29 0.37
N VAL A 26 -3.58 -5.42 -0.38
CA VAL A 26 -2.80 -5.81 -1.55
C VAL A 26 -1.52 -6.51 -1.12
N ASP A 27 -1.21 -7.63 -1.76
CA ASP A 27 0.03 -8.37 -1.55
C ASP A 27 0.36 -9.15 -2.84
N PRO A 28 1.45 -8.85 -3.53
CA PRO A 28 2.49 -7.88 -3.17
C PRO A 28 2.06 -6.43 -3.35
N ILE A 29 2.77 -5.52 -2.67
CA ILE A 29 2.52 -4.09 -2.83
C ILE A 29 3.16 -3.63 -4.12
N PRO A 30 2.42 -2.95 -5.00
CA PRO A 30 3.00 -2.41 -6.22
C PRO A 30 4.16 -1.45 -5.95
N GLY A 31 5.10 -1.40 -6.85
CA GLY A 31 6.30 -0.58 -6.70
C GLY A 31 6.09 0.91 -6.91
N ASN A 32 4.89 1.32 -7.30
CA ASN A 32 4.53 2.73 -7.49
C ASN A 32 3.15 2.99 -6.88
N GLY A 33 3.07 3.97 -6.02
CA GLY A 33 1.80 4.38 -5.45
C GLY A 33 1.92 4.82 -4.01
N VAL A 34 0.80 5.31 -3.49
CA VAL A 34 0.64 5.67 -2.09
C VAL A 34 -0.48 4.79 -1.53
N PHE A 35 -0.20 4.13 -0.42
CA PHE A 35 -1.11 3.14 0.15
C PHE A 35 -1.40 3.47 1.60
N VAL A 36 -2.66 3.38 1.99
CA VAL A 36 -3.07 3.57 3.39
C VAL A 36 -2.91 2.24 4.12
N VAL A 37 -2.20 2.27 5.23
CA VAL A 37 -1.98 1.06 6.03
C VAL A 37 -3.27 0.67 6.73
N GLY A 38 -3.65 -0.55 6.55
CA GLY A 38 -4.91 -1.11 7.00
C GLY A 38 -5.82 -1.41 5.82
N PRO A 39 -6.48 -0.41 5.24
CA PRO A 39 -7.38 -0.65 4.11
C PRO A 39 -6.68 -1.14 2.86
N ASP A 40 -5.52 -0.55 2.52
CA ASP A 40 -4.84 -0.86 1.27
C ASP A 40 -3.77 -1.92 1.42
N ILE A 41 -2.98 -1.84 2.48
CA ILE A 41 -1.89 -2.78 2.74
C ILE A 41 -1.87 -3.15 4.23
N ALA A 42 -1.40 -4.36 4.52
CA ALA A 42 -1.27 -4.80 5.90
C ALA A 42 0.06 -4.34 6.49
N PRO A 43 0.11 -4.08 7.80
CA PRO A 43 1.39 -3.83 8.47
C PRO A 43 2.29 -5.05 8.34
N GLY A 44 3.59 -4.82 8.34
CA GLY A 44 4.58 -5.89 8.30
C GLY A 44 5.92 -5.40 7.81
N LEU A 45 6.87 -6.31 7.77
CA LEU A 45 8.16 -6.07 7.17
C LEU A 45 8.08 -6.49 5.70
N TYR A 46 8.47 -5.60 4.81
CA TYR A 46 8.41 -5.84 3.38
C TYR A 46 9.78 -5.70 2.74
N HIS A 47 9.96 -6.39 1.63
CA HIS A 47 11.21 -6.41 0.88
C HIS A 47 10.93 -6.16 -0.60
N THR A 48 11.72 -5.32 -1.23
CA THR A 48 11.72 -5.12 -2.67
C THR A 48 13.07 -5.50 -3.25
N GLY A 49 13.08 -5.91 -4.52
CA GLY A 49 14.32 -6.17 -5.25
C GLY A 49 15.08 -4.90 -5.63
N GLY A 50 14.48 -3.74 -5.44
CA GLY A 50 15.12 -2.47 -5.74
C GLY A 50 14.43 -1.74 -6.87
N SER A 51 15.21 -1.05 -7.70
CA SER A 51 14.69 -0.25 -8.79
C SER A 51 13.82 -1.07 -9.75
N GLY A 52 12.68 -0.51 -10.12
CA GLY A 52 11.80 -1.09 -11.12
C GLY A 52 12.26 -0.81 -12.54
N SER A 53 13.25 0.05 -12.73
CA SER A 53 13.76 0.41 -14.05
C SER A 53 14.87 -0.53 -14.43
N ALA A 54 14.66 -1.35 -15.48
CA ALA A 54 15.66 -2.31 -15.93
C ALA A 54 16.92 -1.60 -16.43
N PHE A 55 16.75 -0.44 -17.00
CA PHE A 55 17.84 0.30 -17.59
C PHE A 55 18.02 1.67 -16.96
N GLY A 56 17.56 2.03 -15.91
CA GLY A 56 17.69 3.31 -15.27
C GLY A 56 18.54 4.36 -16.01
N VAL A 57 18.48 5.57 -15.59
CA VAL A 57 19.30 6.64 -16.17
C VAL A 57 20.57 6.78 -15.33
N TRP A 58 21.72 6.66 -15.99
CA TRP A 58 23.03 6.74 -15.33
C TRP A 58 23.85 7.86 -15.95
N ILE A 59 24.49 8.63 -15.12
CA ILE A 59 25.39 9.69 -15.57
C ILE A 59 26.72 9.45 -14.91
N ASN A 60 27.78 9.25 -15.73
CA ASN A 60 29.14 8.97 -15.26
C ASN A 60 29.15 7.80 -14.26
N TYR A 61 28.35 6.76 -14.54
CA TYR A 61 28.22 5.58 -13.68
C TYR A 61 27.60 5.87 -12.31
N VAL A 62 26.94 7.01 -12.17
CA VAL A 62 26.18 7.34 -10.97
C VAL A 62 24.70 7.27 -11.31
N PRO A 63 23.91 6.51 -10.55
CA PRO A 63 22.47 6.44 -10.83
C PRO A 63 21.80 7.78 -10.56
N THR A 64 20.86 8.13 -11.43
CA THR A 64 20.01 9.30 -11.22
C THR A 64 18.77 8.90 -10.43
N GLN A 65 17.98 9.87 -9.98
CA GLN A 65 16.73 9.57 -9.28
C GLN A 65 15.80 8.71 -10.12
N ASP A 66 15.82 8.87 -11.44
CA ASP A 66 14.96 8.08 -12.31
C ASP A 66 15.35 6.61 -12.36
N SER A 67 16.55 6.27 -11.91
CA SER A 67 17.01 4.89 -11.85
C SER A 67 16.89 4.28 -10.46
N MET A 68 16.43 5.02 -9.47
CA MET A 68 16.39 4.56 -8.08
C MET A 68 14.98 4.25 -7.62
N CYS A 69 14.90 3.27 -6.72
CA CYS A 69 13.70 3.01 -5.94
C CYS A 69 13.73 3.91 -4.71
N SER A 70 12.64 4.59 -4.43
CA SER A 70 12.49 5.41 -3.24
C SER A 70 11.22 5.03 -2.52
N TRP A 71 11.26 5.02 -1.20
CA TRP A 71 10.06 4.76 -0.42
C TRP A 71 9.99 5.68 0.79
N PHE A 72 8.79 5.89 1.28
CA PHE A 72 8.48 6.78 2.39
C PHE A 72 7.42 6.15 3.26
N THR A 73 7.56 6.29 4.57
CA THR A 73 6.49 5.98 5.51
C THR A 73 6.02 7.25 6.16
N TYR A 74 4.74 7.32 6.46
CA TYR A 74 4.10 8.52 6.98
C TYR A 74 3.34 8.22 8.27
N SER A 75 3.28 9.19 9.15
CA SER A 75 2.51 9.08 10.40
C SER A 75 1.04 9.41 10.21
N THR A 76 0.65 9.93 9.04
CA THR A 76 -0.73 10.25 8.72
C THR A 76 -1.15 9.54 7.44
N PRO A 77 -2.45 9.20 7.29
CA PRO A 77 -2.89 8.43 6.12
C PRO A 77 -2.92 9.23 4.83
N ASP A 78 -2.81 10.54 4.89
CA ASP A 78 -2.83 11.40 3.70
C ASP A 78 -1.47 11.48 3.00
N GLY A 79 -0.41 10.91 3.58
CA GLY A 79 0.91 10.96 2.98
C GLY A 79 1.49 12.36 2.93
N ALA A 80 1.20 13.18 3.92
CA ALA A 80 1.70 14.56 3.97
C ALA A 80 3.21 14.57 4.19
N LYS A 81 3.92 15.35 3.38
CA LYS A 81 5.38 15.34 3.37
C LYS A 81 6.03 15.81 4.67
N ASP A 82 5.30 16.57 5.48
CA ASP A 82 5.80 16.99 6.80
C ASP A 82 5.57 15.92 7.87
N HIS A 83 5.00 14.77 7.52
CA HIS A 83 4.76 13.66 8.43
C HIS A 83 5.51 12.39 8.02
N ILE A 84 6.63 12.54 7.34
CA ILE A 84 7.48 11.40 6.98
C ILE A 84 8.13 10.83 8.23
N LEU A 85 8.00 9.52 8.41
CA LEU A 85 8.66 8.81 9.49
C LEU A 85 10.01 8.29 9.06
N GLN A 86 10.06 7.61 7.91
CA GLN A 86 11.29 7.07 7.35
C GLN A 86 11.24 7.14 5.83
N THR A 87 12.40 7.20 5.23
CA THR A 87 12.57 7.15 3.78
C THR A 87 13.91 6.54 3.45
N ASN A 88 14.00 5.93 2.28
CA ASN A 88 15.27 5.44 1.77
C ASN A 88 15.21 5.41 0.25
N THR A 89 16.39 5.40 -0.36
CA THR A 89 16.54 5.41 -1.82
C THR A 89 17.70 4.51 -2.18
N SER A 90 17.51 3.63 -3.15
CA SER A 90 18.55 2.71 -3.60
C SER A 90 18.22 2.13 -4.96
N VAL A 91 19.22 1.68 -5.69
CA VAL A 91 19.00 0.88 -6.90
C VAL A 91 18.86 -0.59 -6.56
N GLY A 92 19.38 -1.02 -5.44
CA GLY A 92 19.39 -2.42 -5.00
C GLY A 92 18.28 -2.74 -4.00
N PRO A 93 18.31 -3.98 -3.50
CA PRO A 93 17.26 -4.44 -2.60
C PRO A 93 17.14 -3.61 -1.32
N MET A 94 15.93 -3.49 -0.82
CA MET A 94 15.65 -2.76 0.41
C MET A 94 14.55 -3.44 1.20
N PHE A 95 14.55 -3.14 2.50
CA PHE A 95 13.46 -3.50 3.40
C PHE A 95 12.74 -2.24 3.85
N ALA A 96 11.45 -2.36 4.08
CA ALA A 96 10.66 -1.30 4.72
C ALA A 96 9.85 -1.93 5.85
N ASN A 97 9.99 -1.37 7.04
CA ASN A 97 9.23 -1.83 8.18
C ASN A 97 7.96 -0.98 8.32
N ILE A 98 6.84 -1.54 7.89
CA ILE A 98 5.54 -0.89 7.97
C ILE A 98 4.88 -1.36 9.26
N ASN A 99 5.31 -0.78 10.38
CA ASN A 99 4.75 -1.14 11.68
C ASN A 99 3.40 -0.43 11.90
N THR A 100 2.78 -0.71 13.03
CA THR A 100 1.44 -0.18 13.32
C THR A 100 1.40 1.33 13.50
N GLY A 101 2.54 1.98 13.70
CA GLY A 101 2.62 3.44 13.75
C GLY A 101 2.63 4.11 12.39
N VAL A 102 2.86 3.33 11.32
CA VAL A 102 2.84 3.85 9.96
C VAL A 102 1.40 3.88 9.47
N LYS A 103 0.96 5.02 8.98
CA LYS A 103 -0.41 5.20 8.49
C LYS A 103 -0.49 5.22 6.97
N ALA A 104 0.60 5.53 6.29
CA ALA A 104 0.68 5.46 4.83
C ALA A 104 2.09 5.08 4.41
N PHE A 105 2.18 4.45 3.26
CA PHE A 105 3.44 4.02 2.64
C PHE A 105 3.44 4.46 1.19
N GLU A 106 4.51 5.09 0.77
CA GLU A 106 4.69 5.49 -0.62
C GLU A 106 5.88 4.78 -1.22
N SER A 107 5.72 4.28 -2.44
CA SER A 107 6.80 3.65 -3.20
C SER A 107 6.88 4.29 -4.57
N ARG A 108 8.10 4.53 -5.04
CA ARG A 108 8.35 5.14 -6.35
C ARG A 108 9.43 4.37 -7.07
N ASN A 109 9.10 3.92 -8.27
CA ASN A 109 10.04 3.26 -9.17
C ASN A 109 10.73 2.06 -8.52
N CYS A 110 9.97 1.26 -7.81
CA CYS A 110 10.45 0.04 -7.17
C CYS A 110 9.88 -1.19 -7.86
N GLN A 111 10.57 -2.30 -7.68
CA GLN A 111 9.95 -3.59 -7.89
C GLN A 111 8.91 -3.80 -6.79
N ASP A 112 8.01 -4.76 -6.99
CA ASP A 112 6.98 -5.05 -6.00
C ASP A 112 7.59 -5.34 -4.64
N TRP A 113 6.85 -5.00 -3.60
CA TRP A 113 7.22 -5.28 -2.23
C TRP A 113 6.52 -6.52 -1.75
N ARG A 114 7.28 -7.47 -1.26
CA ARG A 114 6.74 -8.73 -0.74
C ARG A 114 6.93 -8.81 0.75
N ARG A 115 5.90 -9.28 1.42
CA ARG A 115 5.95 -9.41 2.86
C ARG A 115 6.96 -10.50 3.24
N VAL A 116 7.78 -10.18 4.23
CA VAL A 116 8.72 -11.15 4.79
C VAL A 116 7.96 -12.03 5.77
N PRO A 117 8.02 -13.37 5.61
CA PRO A 117 7.31 -14.28 6.49
C PRO A 117 7.85 -14.27 7.93
#